data_2632994c8d74116d59c59dca70ea3788
#
_entry.id   2632994c8d74116d59c59dca70ea3788
#
_cell.length_a   1.000
_cell.length_b   1.000
_cell.length_c   1.000
_cell.angle_alpha   90.00
_cell.angle_beta   90.00
_cell.angle_gamma   90.00
#
_symmetry.space_group_name_H-M   'P 1'
#
loop_
_entity.id
_entity.type
_entity.pdbx_description
1 polymer ?
#
loop_
_entity_poly.entity_id
_entity_poly.type
_entity_poly.pdbx_seq_one_letter_code
_entity_poly.pdbx_strand_id
1 'polypeptide(L)' 'MLFHCWQCGARLEYPTGSRVGRSDTCPQCSSDLHSCRNCQFYDPSKNNQCAEPRADLVRDKESANLCEFYSPNPTLHA' A
#
# COMPACT_ATOMS: atom_id res chain seq x y z
N MET A 1 7.76 9.97 6.92
CA MET A 1 6.89 9.61 5.79
C MET A 1 5.45 9.60 6.26
N LEU A 2 4.59 10.35 5.59
CA LEU A 2 3.18 10.47 5.92
C LEU A 2 2.33 9.88 4.80
N PHE A 3 1.39 9.01 5.15
CA PHE A 3 0.41 8.49 4.20
C PHE A 3 -0.88 8.14 4.95
N HIS A 4 -1.89 7.67 4.24
CA HIS A 4 -3.20 7.37 4.82
C HIS A 4 -3.59 5.93 4.49
N CYS A 5 -4.30 5.30 5.43
CA CYS A 5 -4.84 3.96 5.19
C CYS A 5 -5.84 3.98 4.03
N TRP A 6 -5.71 3.02 3.13
CA TRP A 6 -6.58 2.94 1.95
C TRP A 6 -8.04 2.67 2.33
N GLN A 7 -8.28 2.01 3.45
CA GLN A 7 -9.64 1.61 3.83
C GLN A 7 -10.36 2.65 4.69
N CYS A 8 -9.73 3.12 5.76
CA CYS A 8 -10.40 4.02 6.71
C CYS A 8 -9.93 5.46 6.63
N GLY A 9 -8.87 5.76 5.88
CA GLY A 9 -8.33 7.10 5.75
C GLY A 9 -7.52 7.59 6.93
N ALA A 10 -7.23 6.73 7.91
CA ALA A 10 -6.46 7.12 9.08
C ALA A 10 -5.08 7.64 8.68
N ARG A 11 -4.65 8.73 9.30
CA ARG A 11 -3.33 9.30 9.07
C ARG A 11 -2.27 8.41 9.71
N LEU A 12 -1.28 8.01 8.90
CA LEU A 12 -0.20 7.13 9.32
C LEU A 12 1.12 7.84 9.11
N GLU A 13 1.96 7.84 10.14
CA GLU A 13 3.23 8.53 10.10
C GLU A 13 4.35 7.59 10.51
N TYR A 14 5.34 7.44 9.63
CA TYR A 14 6.51 6.59 9.85
C TYR A 14 7.76 7.48 9.90
N PRO A 15 8.75 7.15 10.73
CA PRO A 15 10.01 7.91 10.74
C PRO A 15 10.68 7.87 9.37
N THR A 16 11.42 8.95 9.05
CA THR A 16 12.20 9.02 7.83
C THR A 16 13.20 7.85 7.78
N GLY A 17 13.24 7.16 6.65
CA GLY A 17 14.11 6.01 6.47
C GLY A 17 13.49 4.68 6.86
N SER A 18 12.33 4.71 7.53
CA SER A 18 11.59 3.50 7.86
C SER A 18 10.77 3.02 6.67
N ARG A 19 10.40 1.73 6.69
CA ARG A 19 9.57 1.13 5.66
C ARG A 19 8.34 0.50 6.28
N VAL A 20 7.27 0.45 5.50
CA VAL A 20 6.08 -0.29 5.89
C VAL A 20 6.42 -1.78 5.82
N GLY A 21 6.32 -2.47 6.94
CA GLY A 21 6.59 -3.90 7.02
C GLY A 21 5.44 -4.72 6.45
N ARG A 22 5.76 -5.93 6.00
CA ARG A 22 4.76 -6.83 5.44
C ARG A 22 3.63 -7.15 6.41
N SER A 23 3.93 -7.19 7.71
CA SER A 23 2.95 -7.50 8.74
C SER A 23 2.32 -6.26 9.38
N ASP A 24 2.67 -5.07 8.92
CA ASP A 24 2.13 -3.85 9.49
C ASP A 24 0.64 -3.71 9.13
N THR A 25 -0.14 -3.31 10.12
CA THR A 25 -1.58 -3.09 9.95
C THR A 25 -1.97 -1.71 10.43
N CYS A 26 -3.11 -1.22 9.92
CA CYS A 26 -3.64 0.06 10.35
C CYS A 26 -4.12 -0.03 11.81
N PRO A 27 -3.68 0.89 12.69
CA PRO A 27 -4.11 0.85 14.09
C PRO A 27 -5.59 1.16 14.30
N GLN A 28 -6.26 1.72 13.28
CA GLN A 28 -7.67 2.08 13.38
C GLN A 28 -8.60 0.96 12.88
N CYS A 29 -8.28 0.34 11.73
CA CYS A 29 -9.18 -0.63 11.12
C CYS A 29 -8.56 -2.00 10.91
N SER A 30 -7.29 -2.19 11.24
CA SER A 30 -6.53 -3.44 11.12
C SER A 30 -6.34 -3.93 9.68
N SER A 31 -6.55 -3.07 8.68
CA SER A 31 -6.26 -3.42 7.29
C SER A 31 -4.76 -3.57 7.07
N ASP A 32 -4.39 -4.48 6.17
CA ASP A 32 -2.98 -4.68 5.83
C ASP A 32 -2.45 -3.46 5.09
N LEU A 33 -1.34 -2.91 5.56
CA LEU A 33 -0.74 -1.70 4.98
C LEU A 33 0.18 -2.02 3.80
N HIS A 34 0.89 -3.14 3.84
CA HIS A 34 1.78 -3.56 2.75
C HIS A 34 0.98 -4.31 1.70
N SER A 35 0.01 -3.62 1.11
CA SER A 35 -0.92 -4.19 0.15
C SER A 35 -0.98 -3.32 -1.10
N CYS A 36 -1.48 -3.88 -2.20
CA CYS A 36 -1.60 -3.13 -3.45
C CYS A 36 -2.51 -1.91 -3.30
N ARG A 37 -3.60 -2.03 -2.55
CA ARG A 37 -4.54 -0.91 -2.37
C ARG A 37 -3.88 0.29 -1.70
N ASN A 38 -2.84 0.07 -0.92
CA ASN A 38 -2.12 1.14 -0.24
C ASN A 38 -0.86 1.57 -1.00
N CYS A 39 -0.59 0.97 -2.14
CA CYS A 39 0.62 1.21 -2.93
C CYS A 39 0.39 2.33 -3.94
N GLN A 40 1.40 3.20 -4.13
CA GLN A 40 1.30 4.29 -5.11
C GLN A 40 1.21 3.80 -6.55
N PHE A 41 1.60 2.55 -6.82
CA PHE A 41 1.51 1.97 -8.15
C PHE A 41 0.18 1.28 -8.43
N TYR A 42 -0.71 1.21 -7.45
CA TYR A 42 -2.02 0.61 -7.66
C TYR A 42 -2.81 1.44 -8.67
N ASP A 43 -3.20 0.78 -9.77
CA ASP A 43 -3.99 1.42 -10.83
C ASP A 43 -4.88 0.36 -11.47
N PRO A 44 -6.18 0.37 -11.18
CA PRO A 44 -7.09 -0.66 -11.69
C PRO A 44 -7.25 -0.64 -13.21
N SER A 45 -6.81 0.43 -13.89
CA SER A 45 -6.85 0.50 -15.36
C SER A 45 -5.64 -0.13 -16.03
N LYS A 46 -4.63 -0.52 -15.27
CA LYS A 46 -3.40 -1.11 -15.80
C LYS A 46 -3.44 -2.63 -15.73
N ASN A 47 -2.53 -3.28 -16.51
CA ASN A 47 -2.35 -4.71 -16.43
C ASN A 47 -1.95 -5.11 -15.01
N ASN A 48 -2.53 -6.18 -14.50
CA ASN A 48 -2.36 -6.62 -13.11
C ASN A 48 -2.76 -5.54 -12.09
N GLN A 49 -3.47 -4.49 -12.52
CA GLN A 49 -3.89 -3.35 -11.68
C GLN A 49 -2.70 -2.66 -10.99
N CYS A 50 -1.55 -2.65 -11.65
CA CYS A 50 -0.34 -2.05 -11.12
C CYS A 50 0.38 -1.27 -12.22
N ALA A 51 0.79 -0.04 -11.92
CA ALA A 51 1.50 0.80 -12.86
C ALA A 51 2.96 0.37 -13.06
N GLU A 52 3.50 -0.48 -12.18
CA GLU A 52 4.86 -1.03 -12.32
C GLU A 52 4.82 -2.30 -13.16
N PRO A 53 5.31 -2.26 -14.41
CA PRO A 53 5.18 -3.41 -15.32
C PRO A 53 6.01 -4.63 -14.90
N ARG A 54 6.99 -4.46 -14.02
CA ARG A 54 7.82 -5.58 -13.55
C ARG A 54 7.29 -6.24 -12.30
N ALA A 55 6.24 -5.69 -11.69
CA ALA A 55 5.65 -6.26 -10.50
C ALA A 55 4.88 -7.53 -10.85
N ASP A 56 5.00 -8.55 -10.00
CA ASP A 56 4.24 -9.79 -10.16
C ASP A 56 2.77 -9.56 -9.88
N LEU A 57 1.93 -10.42 -10.46
CA LEU A 57 0.50 -10.38 -10.19
C LEU A 57 0.22 -10.72 -8.72
N VAL A 58 -0.47 -9.83 -8.06
CA VAL A 58 -0.99 -10.06 -6.70
C VAL A 58 -2.51 -10.17 -6.83
N ARG A 59 -3.05 -11.34 -6.51
CA ARG A 59 -4.48 -11.60 -6.71
C ARG A 59 -5.35 -10.86 -5.70
N ASP A 60 -4.96 -10.87 -4.44
CA ASP A 60 -5.68 -10.14 -3.41
C ASP A 60 -5.00 -8.80 -3.15
N LYS A 61 -5.57 -7.74 -3.72
CA LYS A 61 -5.00 -6.40 -3.64
C LYS A 61 -5.13 -5.76 -2.25
N GLU A 62 -5.96 -6.34 -1.39
CA GLU A 62 -6.25 -5.79 -0.06
C GLU A 62 -5.47 -6.48 1.05
N SER A 63 -4.87 -7.63 0.77
CA SER A 63 -4.08 -8.38 1.75
C SER A 63 -2.61 -8.06 1.64
N ALA A 64 -1.87 -8.32 2.73
CA ALA A 64 -0.42 -8.15 2.76
C ALA A 64 0.25 -9.00 1.68
N ASN A 65 1.30 -8.46 1.06
CA ASN A 65 2.04 -9.14 0.02
C ASN A 65 3.53 -8.91 0.16
N LEU A 66 4.32 -9.60 -0.68
CA LEU A 66 5.78 -9.52 -0.68
C LEU A 66 6.32 -8.69 -1.84
N CYS A 67 5.51 -7.83 -2.44
CA CYS A 67 5.93 -7.06 -3.61
C CYS A 67 7.10 -6.14 -3.28
N GLU A 68 8.21 -6.30 -4.01
CA GLU A 68 9.41 -5.48 -3.82
C GLU A 68 9.21 -4.03 -4.28
N PHE A 69 8.22 -3.81 -5.12
CA PHE A 69 7.93 -2.49 -5.68
C PHE A 69 6.94 -1.69 -4.83
N TYR A 70 6.49 -2.27 -3.73
CA TYR A 70 5.55 -1.59 -2.85
C TYR A 70 6.13 -0.25 -2.37
N SER A 71 5.31 0.79 -2.46
CA SER A 71 5.63 2.10 -1.92
C SER A 71 4.33 2.75 -1.44
N PRO A 72 4.27 3.21 -0.18
CA PRO A 72 3.03 3.81 0.34
C PRO A 72 2.61 5.01 -0.51
N ASN A 73 1.32 5.13 -0.76
CA ASN A 73 0.77 6.22 -1.57
C ASN A 73 0.53 7.45 -0.70
N PRO A 74 1.32 8.53 -0.85
CA PRO A 74 1.19 9.71 -0.01
C PRO A 74 -0.04 10.57 -0.35
N THR A 75 -0.66 10.33 -1.51
CA THR A 75 -1.80 11.13 -1.96
C THR A 75 -3.15 10.45 -1.73
N LEU A 76 -3.15 9.20 -1.25
CA LEU A 76 -4.39 8.47 -0.98
C LEU A 76 -5.12 9.13 0.18
N HIS A 77 -6.35 9.53 -0.03
CA HIS A 77 -7.16 10.27 0.95
C HIS A 77 -6.53 11.60 1.39
N ALA A 78 -5.64 12.16 0.58
CA ALA A 78 -5.03 13.46 0.88
C ALA A 78 -6.00 14.61 0.64
#